data_61ecdf980330ff1a11c86df65a1447b2
#
_entry.id   61ecdf980330ff1a11c86df65a1447b2
#
_cell.length_a   1.000
_cell.length_b   1.000
_cell.length_c   1.000
_cell.angle_alpha   90.00
_cell.angle_beta   90.00
_cell.angle_gamma   90.00
#
_symmetry.space_group_name_H-M   'P 1'
#
loop_
_entity.id
_entity.type
_entity.pdbx_description
1 polymer ?
#
loop_
_entity_poly.entity_id
_entity_poly.type
_entity_poly.pdbx_seq_one_letter_code
_entity_poly.pdbx_strand_id
1 'polypeptide(L)'
;MTDSQDVPLPAFTEHRIQRDRGSVYVRDFAGSGPAFVVLHGFPDNSHIYDDLIPHVVSAGRRIVAIDFLGFGASDKPAGAQYSFAQQLGDLEAVVEGLALDKIIPVGHDAGGPAAVNFALKHPQRTAAVILMNAFYGDAPGLRVPELIALFSNKELKALNLHFLKSPQQFAWLLDFQRNQLQAGLTETQKIRYFEFLGPIIDNNFRQQPSAAPAFAQMTYQLAEEVTANTARLVEFRRSDVPVLLIWGKADPYLHLSVAKHMQSQAGHASLHALEAGHWPQIDTATEVARIMLEKF
;
A
#
# COMPACT_ATOMS: atom_id res chain seq x y z
N MET A 1 21.45 3.30 -18.02
CA MET A 1 21.73 4.46 -17.16
C MET A 1 21.12 4.13 -15.82
N THR A 2 21.95 3.95 -14.79
CA THR A 2 21.55 3.54 -13.45
C THR A 2 20.90 4.74 -12.75
N ASP A 3 19.58 4.73 -12.64
CA ASP A 3 18.77 5.84 -12.12
C ASP A 3 18.42 5.66 -10.62
N SER A 4 19.34 5.12 -9.85
CA SER A 4 19.25 5.12 -8.37
C SER A 4 20.40 5.95 -7.80
N GLN A 5 20.37 7.26 -8.04
CA GLN A 5 21.07 8.15 -7.11
C GLN A 5 20.18 8.27 -5.88
N ASP A 6 20.75 8.04 -4.71
CA ASP A 6 20.13 8.31 -3.40
C ASP A 6 19.75 9.79 -3.33
N VAL A 7 18.60 10.15 -3.88
CA VAL A 7 18.07 11.51 -3.74
C VAL A 7 17.61 11.60 -2.29
N PRO A 8 18.19 12.49 -1.48
CA PRO A 8 17.84 12.58 -0.07
C PRO A 8 16.36 12.92 0.09
N LEU A 9 15.74 12.35 1.10
CA LEU A 9 14.35 12.62 1.41
C LEU A 9 14.17 14.12 1.69
N PRO A 10 13.21 14.81 1.06
CA PRO A 10 12.93 16.21 1.34
C PRO A 10 12.50 16.43 2.79
N ALA A 11 12.61 17.66 3.28
CA ALA A 11 12.07 18.04 4.59
C ALA A 11 10.55 17.82 4.64
N PHE A 12 10.07 17.34 5.76
CA PHE A 12 8.65 17.07 6.01
C PHE A 12 8.24 17.48 7.42
N THR A 13 6.94 17.63 7.62
CA THR A 13 6.34 17.81 8.93
C THR A 13 5.78 16.47 9.42
N GLU A 14 6.12 16.11 10.65
CA GLU A 14 5.54 14.92 11.29
C GLU A 14 4.22 15.27 11.98
N HIS A 15 3.22 14.40 11.82
CA HIS A 15 1.97 14.52 12.55
C HIS A 15 1.62 13.21 13.24
N ARG A 16 0.86 13.33 14.36
CA ARG A 16 0.21 12.24 15.08
C ARG A 16 -1.29 12.52 15.10
N ILE A 17 -2.00 11.88 14.19
CA ILE A 17 -3.44 12.05 14.04
C ILE A 17 -4.17 11.10 14.97
N GLN A 18 -4.93 11.66 15.93
CA GLN A 18 -5.60 10.86 16.95
C GLN A 18 -6.71 10.00 16.38
N ARG A 19 -6.77 8.77 16.85
CA ARG A 19 -7.84 7.80 16.66
C ARG A 19 -8.34 7.35 18.03
N ASP A 20 -9.45 6.63 18.08
CA ASP A 20 -10.05 6.15 19.35
C ASP A 20 -9.07 5.35 20.22
N ARG A 21 -8.13 4.64 19.60
CA ARG A 21 -7.17 3.75 20.27
C ARG A 21 -5.73 3.97 19.83
N GLY A 22 -5.28 5.21 19.78
CA GLY A 22 -3.91 5.55 19.40
C GLY A 22 -3.84 6.59 18.33
N SER A 23 -2.66 6.81 17.78
CA SER A 23 -2.40 7.83 16.76
C SER A 23 -1.81 7.23 15.50
N VAL A 24 -2.26 7.74 14.37
CA VAL A 24 -1.69 7.48 13.04
C VAL A 24 -0.49 8.40 12.83
N TYR A 25 0.65 7.83 12.45
CA TYR A 25 1.84 8.58 12.08
C TYR A 25 1.76 9.02 10.63
N VAL A 26 2.12 10.26 10.39
CA VAL A 26 2.04 10.88 9.07
C VAL A 26 3.28 11.72 8.80
N ARG A 27 3.86 11.57 7.62
CA ARG A 27 4.89 12.44 7.06
C ARG A 27 4.25 13.31 5.97
N ASP A 28 4.20 14.62 6.19
CA ASP A 28 3.60 15.60 5.29
C ASP A 28 4.69 16.41 4.58
N PHE A 29 4.86 16.18 3.31
CA PHE A 29 5.80 16.87 2.43
C PHE A 29 5.07 18.00 1.70
N ALA A 30 5.48 19.22 1.98
CA ALA A 30 4.83 20.42 1.48
C ALA A 30 4.82 20.50 -0.07
N GLY A 31 3.75 21.05 -0.61
CA GLY A 31 3.56 21.26 -2.04
C GLY A 31 2.17 21.83 -2.34
N SER A 32 1.81 21.88 -3.61
CA SER A 32 0.55 22.46 -4.09
C SER A 32 -0.37 21.44 -4.75
N GLY A 33 -1.61 21.86 -5.05
CA GLY A 33 -2.65 21.00 -5.67
C GLY A 33 -3.25 19.96 -4.73
N PRO A 34 -4.11 19.09 -5.24
CA PRO A 34 -4.62 17.96 -4.48
C PRO A 34 -3.46 17.10 -3.98
N ALA A 35 -3.40 16.83 -2.67
CA ALA A 35 -2.32 16.05 -2.08
C ALA A 35 -2.39 14.59 -2.54
N PHE A 36 -1.25 14.03 -2.95
CA PHE A 36 -1.11 12.58 -3.07
C PHE A 36 -1.01 12.00 -1.67
N VAL A 37 -1.97 11.15 -1.28
CA VAL A 37 -1.96 10.48 0.02
C VAL A 37 -1.60 9.02 -0.21
N VAL A 38 -0.38 8.65 0.14
CA VAL A 38 0.17 7.32 -0.16
C VAL A 38 -0.09 6.33 0.97
N LEU A 39 -0.62 5.16 0.60
CA LEU A 39 -1.16 4.12 1.47
C LEU A 39 -0.41 2.82 1.19
N HIS A 40 0.26 2.30 2.20
CA HIS A 40 1.03 1.06 2.09
C HIS A 40 0.15 -0.20 2.20
N GLY A 41 0.69 -1.33 1.76
CA GLY A 41 0.13 -2.65 1.98
C GLY A 41 0.60 -3.31 3.27
N PHE A 42 0.57 -4.62 3.30
CA PHE A 42 1.19 -5.39 4.37
C PHE A 42 2.12 -6.47 3.78
N PRO A 43 3.27 -6.69 4.43
CA PRO A 43 3.66 -6.24 5.77
C PRO A 43 4.48 -4.94 5.81
N ASP A 44 4.21 -3.99 4.93
CA ASP A 44 4.98 -2.78 4.69
C ASP A 44 4.70 -1.65 5.71
N ASN A 45 5.27 -0.47 5.40
CA ASN A 45 4.93 0.83 5.98
C ASN A 45 5.21 1.93 4.94
N SER A 46 4.97 3.18 5.28
CA SER A 46 5.06 4.30 4.34
C SER A 46 6.45 4.52 3.72
N HIS A 47 7.52 3.93 4.28
CA HIS A 47 8.87 4.03 3.72
C HIS A 47 9.04 3.36 2.36
N ILE A 48 8.11 2.52 1.91
CA ILE A 48 8.11 1.99 0.54
C ILE A 48 7.96 3.08 -0.54
N TYR A 49 7.62 4.31 -0.14
CA TYR A 49 7.49 5.46 -1.04
C TYR A 49 8.67 6.42 -0.99
N ASP A 50 9.72 6.12 -0.21
CA ASP A 50 10.84 7.05 0.00
C ASP A 50 11.60 7.36 -1.30
N ASP A 51 11.69 6.42 -2.25
CA ASP A 51 12.28 6.65 -3.57
C ASP A 51 11.36 7.51 -4.48
N LEU A 52 10.04 7.45 -4.31
CA LEU A 52 9.06 8.21 -5.10
C LEU A 52 8.90 9.65 -4.62
N ILE A 53 8.91 9.88 -3.32
CA ILE A 53 8.62 11.17 -2.68
C ILE A 53 9.48 12.32 -3.22
N PRO A 54 10.81 12.19 -3.36
CA PRO A 54 11.65 13.28 -3.86
C PRO A 54 11.24 13.78 -5.25
N HIS A 55 10.83 12.89 -6.14
CA HIS A 55 10.39 13.25 -7.50
C HIS A 55 9.07 14.03 -7.48
N VAL A 56 8.13 13.66 -6.64
CA VAL A 56 6.83 14.34 -6.49
C VAL A 56 7.03 15.73 -5.88
N VAL A 57 7.84 15.82 -4.82
CA VAL A 57 8.14 17.08 -4.12
C VAL A 57 8.93 18.04 -5.00
N SER A 58 9.91 17.56 -5.77
CA SER A 58 10.69 18.40 -6.70
C SER A 58 9.82 19.02 -7.81
N ALA A 59 8.69 18.40 -8.14
CA ALA A 59 7.68 18.94 -9.04
C ALA A 59 6.71 19.93 -8.35
N GLY A 60 6.95 20.27 -7.09
CA GLY A 60 6.12 21.22 -6.32
C GLY A 60 4.79 20.63 -5.83
N ARG A 61 4.60 19.31 -5.86
CA ARG A 61 3.35 18.65 -5.46
C ARG A 61 3.42 18.17 -4.00
N ARG A 62 2.30 18.34 -3.29
CA ARG A 62 2.16 17.84 -1.92
C ARG A 62 1.98 16.32 -1.92
N ILE A 63 2.71 15.64 -1.04
CA ILE A 63 2.56 14.20 -0.80
C ILE A 63 2.53 13.94 0.70
N VAL A 64 1.59 13.10 1.13
CA VAL A 64 1.33 12.74 2.53
C VAL A 64 1.47 11.24 2.67
N ALA A 65 2.43 10.78 3.43
CA ALA A 65 2.72 9.37 3.64
C ALA A 65 2.19 8.91 5.00
N ILE A 66 1.32 7.91 5.00
CA ILE A 66 0.62 7.42 6.19
C ILE A 66 1.16 6.04 6.57
N ASP A 67 1.48 5.85 7.84
CA ASP A 67 1.56 4.52 8.44
C ASP A 67 0.19 4.19 9.04
N PHE A 68 -0.48 3.17 8.55
CA PHE A 68 -1.75 2.73 9.15
C PHE A 68 -1.56 2.29 10.60
N LEU A 69 -2.57 2.51 11.44
CA LEU A 69 -2.56 2.05 12.83
C LEU A 69 -2.21 0.55 12.88
N GLY A 70 -1.23 0.20 13.70
CA GLY A 70 -0.70 -1.18 13.77
C GLY A 70 0.59 -1.41 12.98
N PHE A 71 1.02 -0.45 12.13
CA PHE A 71 2.21 -0.56 11.28
C PHE A 71 3.15 0.64 11.45
N GLY A 72 4.38 0.49 10.95
CA GLY A 72 5.39 1.56 10.90
C GLY A 72 5.59 2.27 12.23
N ALA A 73 5.58 3.60 12.19
CA ALA A 73 5.69 4.47 13.36
C ALA A 73 4.34 4.80 14.02
N SER A 74 3.21 4.33 13.46
CA SER A 74 1.89 4.45 14.10
C SER A 74 1.79 3.63 15.37
N ASP A 75 0.87 4.02 16.26
CA ASP A 75 0.64 3.27 17.49
C ASP A 75 0.13 1.86 17.20
N LYS A 76 0.48 0.94 18.09
CA LYS A 76 0.12 -0.47 18.05
C LYS A 76 -0.49 -0.89 19.39
N PRO A 77 -1.68 -0.31 19.75
CA PRO A 77 -2.25 -0.52 21.08
C PRO A 77 -2.62 -1.98 21.32
N ALA A 78 -2.34 -2.45 22.54
CA ALA A 78 -2.68 -3.80 22.93
C ALA A 78 -4.20 -4.02 22.89
N GLY A 79 -4.62 -5.12 22.28
CA GLY A 79 -6.04 -5.47 22.15
C GLY A 79 -6.80 -4.62 21.14
N ALA A 80 -6.13 -3.81 20.31
CA ALA A 80 -6.77 -3.14 19.19
C ALA A 80 -7.30 -4.15 18.17
N GLN A 81 -8.35 -3.75 17.48
CA GLN A 81 -8.87 -4.50 16.34
C GLN A 81 -8.42 -3.79 15.06
N TYR A 82 -7.66 -4.52 14.24
CA TYR A 82 -7.15 -4.06 12.97
C TYR A 82 -7.99 -4.64 11.84
N SER A 83 -8.42 -3.78 10.90
CA SER A 83 -9.27 -4.17 9.78
C SER A 83 -9.12 -3.23 8.60
N PHE A 84 -9.61 -3.62 7.43
CA PHE A 84 -9.67 -2.73 6.25
C PHE A 84 -10.59 -1.51 6.50
N ALA A 85 -11.67 -1.69 7.25
CA ALA A 85 -12.52 -0.58 7.67
C ALA A 85 -11.77 0.41 8.58
N GLN A 86 -10.89 -0.08 9.46
CA GLN A 86 -10.04 0.78 10.29
C GLN A 86 -9.03 1.55 9.42
N GLN A 87 -8.43 0.94 8.39
CA GLN A 87 -7.52 1.63 7.48
C GLN A 87 -8.22 2.74 6.69
N LEU A 88 -9.44 2.51 6.23
CA LEU A 88 -10.28 3.58 5.65
C LEU A 88 -10.50 4.72 6.66
N GLY A 89 -10.84 4.40 7.90
CA GLY A 89 -11.02 5.39 8.95
C GLY A 89 -9.72 6.14 9.30
N ASP A 90 -8.55 5.50 9.20
CA ASP A 90 -7.26 6.17 9.38
C ASP A 90 -7.02 7.21 8.29
N LEU A 91 -7.29 6.85 7.03
CA LEU A 91 -7.22 7.79 5.90
C LEU A 91 -8.19 8.97 6.11
N GLU A 92 -9.43 8.70 6.49
CA GLU A 92 -10.43 9.74 6.79
C GLU A 92 -9.95 10.69 7.88
N ALA A 93 -9.41 10.16 8.97
CA ALA A 93 -8.89 10.96 10.07
C ALA A 93 -7.69 11.83 9.67
N VAL A 94 -6.79 11.33 8.83
CA VAL A 94 -5.66 12.10 8.30
C VAL A 94 -6.16 13.23 7.40
N VAL A 95 -7.10 12.94 6.50
CA VAL A 95 -7.70 13.95 5.59
C VAL A 95 -8.37 15.08 6.38
N GLU A 96 -9.07 14.76 7.47
CA GLU A 96 -9.68 15.75 8.37
C GLU A 96 -8.61 16.48 9.19
N GLY A 97 -7.71 15.74 9.82
CA GLY A 97 -6.72 16.30 10.75
C GLY A 97 -5.72 17.25 10.08
N LEU A 98 -5.43 17.05 8.80
CA LEU A 98 -4.59 17.94 7.98
C LEU A 98 -5.40 18.95 7.15
N ALA A 99 -6.72 19.01 7.35
CA ALA A 99 -7.64 19.87 6.59
C ALA A 99 -7.42 19.80 5.07
N LEU A 100 -7.25 18.58 4.53
CA LEU A 100 -7.07 18.38 3.09
C LEU A 100 -8.44 18.51 2.42
N ASP A 101 -8.57 19.42 1.46
CA ASP A 101 -9.83 19.65 0.71
C ASP A 101 -10.10 18.49 -0.25
N LYS A 102 -9.25 18.35 -1.27
CA LYS A 102 -9.25 17.24 -2.22
C LYS A 102 -7.94 16.48 -2.19
N ILE A 103 -8.02 15.15 -2.28
CA ILE A 103 -6.84 14.29 -2.29
C ILE A 103 -6.83 13.37 -3.52
N ILE A 104 -5.68 12.82 -3.79
CA ILE A 104 -5.46 11.69 -4.70
C ILE A 104 -4.94 10.53 -3.83
N PRO A 105 -5.81 9.64 -3.33
CA PRO A 105 -5.34 8.46 -2.60
C PRO A 105 -4.56 7.54 -3.54
N VAL A 106 -3.37 7.13 -3.10
CA VAL A 106 -2.45 6.26 -3.84
C VAL A 106 -2.30 4.97 -3.05
N GLY A 107 -2.98 3.92 -3.47
CA GLY A 107 -2.98 2.62 -2.79
C GLY A 107 -2.00 1.64 -3.42
N HIS A 108 -1.12 1.05 -2.60
CA HIS A 108 -0.30 -0.10 -2.97
C HIS A 108 -0.80 -1.33 -2.23
N ASP A 109 -0.88 -2.48 -2.92
CA ASP A 109 -1.28 -3.78 -2.36
C ASP A 109 -2.57 -3.66 -1.51
N ALA A 110 -2.54 -3.97 -0.23
CA ALA A 110 -3.65 -3.88 0.72
C ALA A 110 -4.06 -2.43 1.08
N GLY A 111 -3.33 -1.42 0.63
CA GLY A 111 -3.76 -0.02 0.68
C GLY A 111 -4.79 0.32 -0.40
N GLY A 112 -4.93 -0.53 -1.42
CA GLY A 112 -5.91 -0.37 -2.50
C GLY A 112 -7.36 -0.28 -2.04
N PRO A 113 -7.85 -1.20 -1.19
CA PRO A 113 -9.20 -1.12 -0.62
C PRO A 113 -9.50 0.21 0.07
N ALA A 114 -8.57 0.74 0.89
CA ALA A 114 -8.76 2.02 1.54
C ALA A 114 -8.86 3.18 0.53
N ALA A 115 -8.01 3.19 -0.50
CA ALA A 115 -8.03 4.21 -1.56
C ALA A 115 -9.34 4.22 -2.34
N VAL A 116 -9.81 3.06 -2.81
CA VAL A 116 -11.06 2.94 -3.59
C VAL A 116 -12.27 3.22 -2.70
N ASN A 117 -12.32 2.66 -1.50
CA ASN A 117 -13.45 2.86 -0.58
C ASN A 117 -13.57 4.31 -0.12
N PHE A 118 -12.45 5.04 0.03
CA PHE A 118 -12.47 6.48 0.28
C PHE A 118 -13.11 7.23 -0.90
N ALA A 119 -12.69 6.93 -2.12
CA ALA A 119 -13.22 7.58 -3.31
C ALA A 119 -14.73 7.32 -3.51
N LEU A 120 -15.19 6.11 -3.24
CA LEU A 120 -16.62 5.77 -3.32
C LEU A 120 -17.44 6.48 -2.23
N LYS A 121 -16.89 6.62 -1.03
CA LYS A 121 -17.56 7.27 0.10
C LYS A 121 -17.52 8.80 0.02
N HIS A 122 -16.42 9.35 -0.51
CA HIS A 122 -16.13 10.79 -0.57
C HIS A 122 -15.76 11.27 -1.99
N PRO A 123 -16.63 11.06 -3.02
CA PRO A 123 -16.27 11.38 -4.40
C PRO A 123 -15.97 12.86 -4.62
N GLN A 124 -16.59 13.77 -3.86
CA GLN A 124 -16.35 15.21 -3.96
C GLN A 124 -15.00 15.64 -3.38
N ARG A 125 -14.41 14.83 -2.50
CA ARG A 125 -13.08 15.05 -1.88
C ARG A 125 -11.97 14.24 -2.56
N THR A 126 -12.29 13.55 -3.65
CA THR A 126 -11.34 12.73 -4.40
C THR A 126 -11.14 13.32 -5.79
N ALA A 127 -9.91 13.73 -6.10
CA ALA A 127 -9.56 14.24 -7.42
C ALA A 127 -9.32 13.09 -8.43
N ALA A 128 -8.72 12.00 -7.96
CA ALA A 128 -8.48 10.75 -8.68
C ALA A 128 -8.09 9.66 -7.68
N VAL A 129 -8.02 8.41 -8.13
CA VAL A 129 -7.42 7.28 -7.39
C VAL A 129 -6.23 6.74 -8.19
N ILE A 130 -5.13 6.46 -7.51
CA ILE A 130 -3.98 5.76 -8.10
C ILE A 130 -3.81 4.41 -7.39
N LEU A 131 -3.67 3.35 -8.16
CA LEU A 131 -3.44 2.00 -7.63
C LEU A 131 -2.16 1.42 -8.23
N MET A 132 -1.27 0.96 -7.37
CA MET A 132 0.01 0.36 -7.73
C MET A 132 0.03 -1.09 -7.24
N ASN A 133 0.06 -2.06 -8.15
CA ASN A 133 0.01 -3.48 -7.80
C ASN A 133 -0.88 -3.74 -6.57
N ALA A 134 -2.15 -3.38 -6.68
CA ALA A 134 -3.13 -3.43 -5.61
C ALA A 134 -4.27 -4.39 -5.96
N PHE A 135 -4.98 -4.87 -4.96
CA PHE A 135 -6.24 -5.57 -5.16
C PHE A 135 -7.42 -4.71 -4.68
N TYR A 136 -8.62 -5.04 -5.15
CA TYR A 136 -9.86 -4.48 -4.62
C TYR A 136 -10.91 -5.59 -4.42
N GLY A 137 -11.45 -6.13 -5.47
CA GLY A 137 -12.34 -7.28 -5.46
C GLY A 137 -11.69 -8.50 -6.09
N ASP A 138 -12.45 -9.56 -6.27
CA ASP A 138 -12.03 -10.76 -6.99
C ASP A 138 -11.67 -10.41 -8.44
N ALA A 139 -10.60 -10.99 -8.93
CA ALA A 139 -10.09 -10.74 -10.27
C ALA A 139 -9.41 -11.97 -10.85
N PRO A 140 -9.60 -12.27 -12.16
CA PRO A 140 -8.87 -13.33 -12.83
C PRO A 140 -7.35 -13.12 -12.75
N GLY A 141 -6.62 -14.15 -12.28
CA GLY A 141 -5.17 -14.10 -12.11
C GLY A 141 -4.70 -13.50 -10.79
N LEU A 142 -5.60 -13.10 -9.90
CA LEU A 142 -5.27 -12.80 -8.51
C LEU A 142 -4.78 -14.07 -7.83
N ARG A 143 -3.53 -14.05 -7.34
CA ARG A 143 -2.96 -15.12 -6.53
C ARG A 143 -2.65 -14.59 -5.15
N VAL A 144 -2.99 -15.35 -4.13
CA VAL A 144 -2.64 -15.01 -2.75
C VAL A 144 -1.22 -15.50 -2.48
N PRO A 145 -0.29 -14.64 -2.01
CA PRO A 145 1.05 -15.06 -1.62
C PRO A 145 1.03 -16.15 -0.54
N GLU A 146 2.01 -17.04 -0.53
CA GLU A 146 2.06 -18.20 0.38
C GLU A 146 1.99 -17.81 1.86
N LEU A 147 2.72 -16.76 2.24
CA LEU A 147 2.66 -16.20 3.59
C LEU A 147 1.25 -15.72 3.95
N ILE A 148 0.61 -15.02 3.04
CA ILE A 148 -0.75 -14.50 3.23
C ILE A 148 -1.75 -15.65 3.26
N ALA A 149 -1.61 -16.64 2.37
CA ALA A 149 -2.45 -17.83 2.35
C ALA A 149 -2.36 -18.62 3.66
N LEU A 150 -1.14 -18.78 4.21
CA LEU A 150 -0.92 -19.41 5.51
C LEU A 150 -1.69 -18.66 6.62
N PHE A 151 -1.55 -17.34 6.71
CA PHE A 151 -2.14 -16.54 7.78
C PHE A 151 -3.64 -16.28 7.61
N SER A 152 -4.18 -16.33 6.40
CA SER A 152 -5.61 -16.21 6.12
C SER A 152 -6.38 -17.51 6.35
N ASN A 153 -5.69 -18.66 6.42
CA ASN A 153 -6.32 -19.95 6.64
C ASN A 153 -6.79 -20.09 8.10
N LYS A 154 -8.12 -20.14 8.28
CA LYS A 154 -8.78 -20.21 9.60
C LYS A 154 -8.46 -21.50 10.36
N GLU A 155 -8.22 -22.60 9.67
CA GLU A 155 -7.88 -23.90 10.28
C GLU A 155 -6.44 -23.91 10.82
N LEU A 156 -5.54 -23.06 10.28
CA LEU A 156 -4.13 -22.97 10.69
C LEU A 156 -3.87 -21.91 11.77
N LYS A 157 -4.90 -21.34 12.38
CA LYS A 157 -4.79 -20.25 13.37
C LYS A 157 -3.79 -20.56 14.50
N ALA A 158 -3.80 -21.80 15.03
CA ALA A 158 -2.87 -22.19 16.09
C ALA A 158 -1.40 -22.20 15.62
N LEU A 159 -1.16 -22.66 14.39
CA LEU A 159 0.15 -22.65 13.74
C LEU A 159 0.62 -21.20 13.49
N ASN A 160 -0.26 -20.36 12.97
CA ASN A 160 0.03 -18.94 12.71
C ASN A 160 0.45 -18.21 13.98
N LEU A 161 -0.27 -18.42 15.10
CA LEU A 161 0.10 -17.85 16.39
C LEU A 161 1.44 -18.36 16.91
N HIS A 162 1.83 -19.60 16.56
CA HIS A 162 3.15 -20.13 16.91
C HIS A 162 4.27 -19.43 16.14
N PHE A 163 4.10 -19.22 14.82
CA PHE A 163 5.06 -18.47 14.01
C PHE A 163 5.26 -17.05 14.53
N LEU A 164 4.19 -16.31 14.85
CA LEU A 164 4.28 -14.95 15.38
C LEU A 164 5.02 -14.85 16.72
N LYS A 165 5.05 -15.94 17.50
CA LYS A 165 5.80 -16.02 18.76
C LYS A 165 7.25 -16.46 18.58
N SER A 166 7.64 -16.90 17.38
CA SER A 166 9.00 -17.34 17.04
C SER A 166 9.62 -16.39 16.02
N PRO A 167 10.36 -15.34 16.45
CA PRO A 167 10.93 -14.35 15.55
C PRO A 167 11.79 -14.93 14.43
N GLN A 168 12.54 -16.00 14.71
CA GLN A 168 13.39 -16.66 13.72
C GLN A 168 12.58 -17.36 12.62
N GLN A 169 11.52 -18.09 13.01
CA GLN A 169 10.67 -18.79 12.06
C GLN A 169 9.85 -17.80 11.22
N PHE A 170 9.39 -16.71 11.84
CA PHE A 170 8.66 -15.68 11.13
C PHE A 170 9.56 -14.92 10.15
N ALA A 171 10.81 -14.59 10.55
CA ALA A 171 11.79 -13.99 9.65
C ALA A 171 12.08 -14.88 8.44
N TRP A 172 12.18 -16.20 8.63
CA TRP A 172 12.34 -17.14 7.51
C TRP A 172 11.14 -17.10 6.54
N LEU A 173 9.92 -17.01 7.05
CA LEU A 173 8.72 -16.88 6.21
C LEU A 173 8.71 -15.57 5.41
N LEU A 174 9.14 -14.46 6.02
CA LEU A 174 9.28 -13.16 5.35
C LEU A 174 10.35 -13.23 4.24
N ASP A 175 11.50 -13.84 4.53
CA ASP A 175 12.56 -14.04 3.53
C ASP A 175 12.11 -14.94 2.38
N PHE A 176 11.42 -16.04 2.69
CA PHE A 176 10.85 -16.92 1.68
C PHE A 176 9.92 -16.13 0.75
N GLN A 177 8.96 -15.38 1.31
CA GLN A 177 7.99 -14.63 0.51
C GLN A 177 8.67 -13.53 -0.32
N ARG A 178 9.64 -12.83 0.24
CA ARG A 178 10.42 -11.80 -0.45
C ARG A 178 11.19 -12.40 -1.64
N ASN A 179 11.73 -13.60 -1.49
CA ASN A 179 12.41 -14.31 -2.58
C ASN A 179 11.43 -14.71 -3.70
N GLN A 180 10.21 -15.13 -3.37
CA GLN A 180 9.20 -15.43 -4.40
C GLN A 180 8.81 -14.18 -5.21
N LEU A 181 8.78 -13.01 -4.58
CA LEU A 181 8.45 -11.73 -5.21
C LEU A 181 9.56 -11.19 -6.13
N GLN A 182 10.74 -11.80 -6.14
CA GLN A 182 11.87 -11.40 -7.00
C GLN A 182 11.86 -12.06 -8.39
N ALA A 183 10.89 -12.92 -8.67
CA ALA A 183 10.80 -13.58 -9.98
C ALA A 183 10.66 -12.55 -11.10
N GLY A 184 11.53 -12.65 -12.10
CA GLY A 184 11.51 -11.73 -13.26
C GLY A 184 12.15 -10.37 -13.05
N LEU A 185 12.69 -10.08 -11.86
CA LEU A 185 13.42 -8.84 -11.57
C LEU A 185 14.86 -8.87 -12.06
N THR A 186 15.38 -7.70 -12.40
CA THR A 186 16.82 -7.49 -12.66
C THR A 186 17.62 -7.64 -11.36
N GLU A 187 18.93 -7.87 -11.46
CA GLU A 187 19.79 -7.97 -10.28
C GLU A 187 19.81 -6.67 -9.46
N THR A 188 19.75 -5.50 -10.08
CA THR A 188 19.67 -4.22 -9.39
C THR A 188 18.37 -4.12 -8.56
N GLN A 189 17.22 -4.52 -9.10
CA GLN A 189 15.96 -4.53 -8.37
C GLN A 189 15.99 -5.53 -7.20
N LYS A 190 16.58 -6.72 -7.39
CA LYS A 190 16.75 -7.71 -6.31
C LYS A 190 17.61 -7.18 -5.17
N ILE A 191 18.70 -6.45 -5.49
CA ILE A 191 19.53 -5.79 -4.47
C ILE A 191 18.69 -4.78 -3.67
N ARG A 192 17.86 -3.95 -4.34
CA ARG A 192 16.96 -3.02 -3.65
C ARG A 192 15.96 -3.73 -2.74
N TYR A 193 15.43 -4.87 -3.15
CA TYR A 193 14.54 -5.68 -2.30
C TYR A 193 15.25 -6.19 -1.05
N PHE A 194 16.52 -6.51 -1.15
CA PHE A 194 17.31 -6.96 -0.02
C PHE A 194 17.76 -5.80 0.90
N GLU A 195 18.35 -4.74 0.31
CA GLU A 195 18.98 -3.66 1.08
C GLU A 195 18.03 -2.58 1.57
N PHE A 196 16.93 -2.34 0.84
CA PHE A 196 15.97 -1.29 1.16
C PHE A 196 14.64 -1.84 1.68
N LEU A 197 13.96 -2.68 0.89
CA LEU A 197 12.65 -3.20 1.25
C LEU A 197 12.72 -4.17 2.44
N GLY A 198 13.73 -5.03 2.49
CA GLY A 198 13.93 -5.99 3.57
C GLY A 198 13.92 -5.35 4.96
N PRO A 199 14.74 -4.33 5.23
CA PRO A 199 14.72 -3.60 6.49
C PRO A 199 13.37 -2.95 6.82
N ILE A 200 12.65 -2.41 5.83
CA ILE A 200 11.31 -1.81 6.02
C ILE A 200 10.33 -2.85 6.57
N ILE A 201 10.27 -4.01 5.92
CA ILE A 201 9.40 -5.11 6.32
C ILE A 201 9.82 -5.68 7.68
N ASP A 202 11.10 -6.02 7.83
CA ASP A 202 11.63 -6.66 9.04
C ASP A 202 11.43 -5.79 10.29
N ASN A 203 11.62 -4.47 10.17
CA ASN A 203 11.47 -3.55 11.30
C ASN A 203 10.05 -3.49 11.83
N ASN A 204 9.01 -3.68 10.99
CA ASN A 204 7.63 -3.78 11.45
C ASN A 204 7.42 -4.90 12.49
N PHE A 205 8.22 -5.96 12.42
CA PHE A 205 8.07 -7.13 13.30
C PHE A 205 9.11 -7.18 14.42
N ARG A 206 10.31 -6.61 14.20
CA ARG A 206 11.38 -6.59 15.21
C ARG A 206 11.19 -5.52 16.28
N GLN A 207 10.60 -4.38 15.93
CA GLN A 207 10.32 -3.31 16.89
C GLN A 207 9.23 -3.72 17.88
N GLN A 208 9.23 -3.04 19.06
CA GLN A 208 8.20 -3.25 20.06
C GLN A 208 7.47 -1.91 20.33
N PRO A 209 6.12 -1.90 20.30
CA PRO A 209 5.22 -3.01 19.93
C PRO A 209 5.36 -3.43 18.46
N SER A 210 5.19 -4.74 18.20
CA SER A 210 5.30 -5.33 16.87
C SER A 210 4.03 -5.14 16.03
N ALA A 211 4.16 -5.09 14.70
CA ALA A 211 3.05 -5.12 13.77
C ALA A 211 2.39 -6.51 13.61
N ALA A 212 2.92 -7.54 14.25
CA ALA A 212 2.41 -8.91 14.13
C ALA A 212 0.92 -9.07 14.42
N PRO A 213 0.32 -8.42 15.46
CA PRO A 213 -1.12 -8.48 15.68
C PRO A 213 -1.95 -7.87 14.54
N ALA A 214 -1.50 -6.73 13.98
CA ALA A 214 -2.16 -6.07 12.87
C ALA A 214 -2.09 -6.94 11.61
N PHE A 215 -0.91 -7.43 11.26
CA PHE A 215 -0.69 -8.32 10.13
C PHE A 215 -1.59 -9.56 10.22
N ALA A 216 -1.60 -10.26 11.35
CA ALA A 216 -2.41 -11.47 11.52
C ALA A 216 -3.92 -11.20 11.41
N GLN A 217 -4.42 -10.10 11.97
CA GLN A 217 -5.83 -9.76 11.90
C GLN A 217 -6.25 -9.34 10.49
N MET A 218 -5.42 -8.55 9.80
CA MET A 218 -5.69 -8.10 8.44
C MET A 218 -5.70 -9.27 7.44
N THR A 219 -4.68 -10.13 7.50
CA THR A 219 -4.62 -11.32 6.62
C THR A 219 -5.77 -12.27 6.87
N TYR A 220 -6.19 -12.44 8.12
CA TYR A 220 -7.32 -13.29 8.50
C TYR A 220 -8.66 -12.82 7.93
N GLN A 221 -8.82 -11.53 7.67
CA GLN A 221 -10.03 -10.90 7.12
C GLN A 221 -9.98 -10.72 5.59
N LEU A 222 -8.88 -11.08 4.94
CA LEU A 222 -8.65 -10.78 3.52
C LEU A 222 -9.77 -11.32 2.61
N ALA A 223 -10.20 -12.56 2.81
CA ALA A 223 -11.23 -13.17 1.96
C ALA A 223 -12.59 -12.47 2.11
N GLU A 224 -12.96 -12.08 3.31
CA GLU A 224 -14.17 -11.31 3.58
C GLU A 224 -14.11 -9.94 2.94
N GLU A 225 -12.96 -9.25 3.03
CA GLU A 225 -12.76 -7.94 2.41
C GLU A 225 -12.86 -8.02 0.89
N VAL A 226 -12.17 -8.97 0.26
CA VAL A 226 -12.25 -9.19 -1.20
C VAL A 226 -13.69 -9.46 -1.63
N THR A 227 -14.43 -10.28 -0.88
CA THR A 227 -15.85 -10.57 -1.16
C THR A 227 -16.72 -9.32 -1.04
N ALA A 228 -16.55 -8.53 0.02
CA ALA A 228 -17.29 -7.29 0.22
C ALA A 228 -17.01 -6.27 -0.88
N ASN A 229 -15.75 -6.11 -1.26
CA ASN A 229 -15.35 -5.19 -2.32
C ASN A 229 -15.78 -5.67 -3.71
N THR A 230 -15.86 -6.97 -3.95
CA THR A 230 -16.42 -7.54 -5.19
C THR A 230 -17.87 -7.11 -5.36
N ALA A 231 -18.67 -7.14 -4.30
CA ALA A 231 -20.05 -6.66 -4.34
C ALA A 231 -20.15 -5.14 -4.68
N ARG A 232 -19.10 -4.37 -4.35
CA ARG A 232 -19.04 -2.91 -4.63
C ARG A 232 -18.44 -2.55 -5.99
N LEU A 233 -18.01 -3.50 -6.80
CA LEU A 233 -17.50 -3.23 -8.15
C LEU A 233 -18.53 -2.50 -9.04
N VAL A 234 -19.82 -2.69 -8.79
CA VAL A 234 -20.88 -1.95 -9.49
C VAL A 234 -20.85 -0.45 -9.17
N GLU A 235 -20.57 -0.09 -7.93
CA GLU A 235 -20.40 1.31 -7.50
C GLU A 235 -19.12 1.89 -8.12
N PHE A 236 -18.02 1.14 -8.09
CA PHE A 236 -16.74 1.54 -8.68
C PHE A 236 -16.88 1.82 -10.19
N ARG A 237 -17.63 0.98 -10.91
CA ARG A 237 -17.91 1.17 -12.35
C ARG A 237 -18.71 2.44 -12.65
N ARG A 238 -19.61 2.84 -11.74
CA ARG A 238 -20.47 4.02 -11.88
C ARG A 238 -19.83 5.31 -11.39
N SER A 239 -18.68 5.21 -10.76
CA SER A 239 -17.94 6.37 -10.23
C SER A 239 -17.34 7.17 -11.38
N ASP A 240 -17.49 8.49 -11.35
CA ASP A 240 -16.85 9.44 -12.28
C ASP A 240 -15.42 9.80 -11.85
N VAL A 241 -14.96 9.29 -10.70
CA VAL A 241 -13.61 9.56 -10.20
C VAL A 241 -12.59 8.88 -11.13
N PRO A 242 -11.62 9.62 -11.70
CA PRO A 242 -10.59 9.06 -12.56
C PRO A 242 -9.72 8.04 -11.81
N VAL A 243 -9.37 6.95 -12.47
CA VAL A 243 -8.50 5.91 -11.91
C VAL A 243 -7.23 5.76 -12.75
N LEU A 244 -6.10 5.77 -12.11
CA LEU A 244 -4.80 5.49 -12.71
C LEU A 244 -4.25 4.20 -12.11
N LEU A 245 -4.00 3.21 -12.96
CA LEU A 245 -3.36 1.94 -12.59
C LEU A 245 -1.92 1.98 -13.08
N ILE A 246 -0.96 1.82 -12.14
CA ILE A 246 0.47 1.69 -12.43
C ILE A 246 0.90 0.31 -11.97
N TRP A 247 1.44 -0.50 -12.89
CA TRP A 247 1.55 -1.92 -12.61
C TRP A 247 2.88 -2.50 -13.04
N GLY A 248 3.59 -3.13 -12.11
CA GLY A 248 4.78 -3.92 -12.39
C GLY A 248 4.38 -5.25 -13.05
N LYS A 249 4.93 -5.51 -14.24
CA LYS A 249 4.61 -6.71 -15.05
C LYS A 249 5.15 -8.00 -14.46
N ALA A 250 6.23 -7.91 -13.69
CA ALA A 250 6.91 -9.07 -13.10
C ALA A 250 6.31 -9.49 -11.74
N ASP A 251 5.21 -8.89 -11.29
CA ASP A 251 4.54 -9.31 -10.08
C ASP A 251 3.96 -10.73 -10.22
N PRO A 252 4.42 -11.71 -9.42
CA PRO A 252 3.99 -13.09 -9.57
C PRO A 252 2.61 -13.39 -8.93
N TYR A 253 2.02 -12.43 -8.23
CA TYR A 253 0.75 -12.58 -7.49
C TYR A 253 -0.35 -11.68 -8.03
N LEU A 254 -0.09 -10.40 -8.11
CA LEU A 254 -0.99 -9.44 -8.73
C LEU A 254 -0.62 -9.27 -10.21
N HIS A 255 -0.84 -10.31 -10.99
CA HIS A 255 -0.53 -10.31 -12.42
C HIS A 255 -1.16 -9.15 -13.17
N LEU A 256 -0.60 -8.76 -14.29
CA LEU A 256 -1.14 -7.70 -15.15
C LEU A 256 -2.61 -7.96 -15.57
N SER A 257 -3.08 -9.20 -15.55
CA SER A 257 -4.49 -9.53 -15.75
C SER A 257 -5.41 -8.97 -14.68
N VAL A 258 -4.94 -8.84 -13.42
CA VAL A 258 -5.66 -8.18 -12.32
C VAL A 258 -5.86 -6.70 -12.67
N ALA A 259 -4.81 -6.00 -13.08
CA ALA A 259 -4.90 -4.60 -13.50
C ALA A 259 -5.85 -4.42 -14.68
N LYS A 260 -5.79 -5.27 -15.69
CA LYS A 260 -6.70 -5.25 -16.85
C LYS A 260 -8.15 -5.49 -16.45
N HIS A 261 -8.37 -6.40 -15.50
CA HIS A 261 -9.70 -6.63 -14.94
C HIS A 261 -10.19 -5.38 -14.20
N MET A 262 -9.38 -4.80 -13.30
CA MET A 262 -9.74 -3.56 -12.59
C MET A 262 -10.02 -2.42 -13.58
N GLN A 263 -9.23 -2.27 -14.63
CA GLN A 263 -9.47 -1.30 -15.69
C GLN A 263 -10.84 -1.49 -16.35
N SER A 264 -11.26 -2.73 -16.59
CA SER A 264 -12.58 -3.03 -17.15
C SER A 264 -13.73 -2.77 -16.16
N GLN A 265 -13.45 -2.73 -14.86
CA GLN A 265 -14.43 -2.49 -13.80
C GLN A 265 -14.54 -1.01 -13.42
N ALA A 266 -13.55 -0.17 -13.74
CA ALA A 266 -13.57 1.25 -13.45
C ALA A 266 -13.98 2.04 -14.70
N GLY A 267 -14.95 2.95 -14.57
CA GLY A 267 -15.51 3.69 -15.71
C GLY A 267 -14.51 4.57 -16.46
N HIS A 268 -13.52 5.14 -15.74
CA HIS A 268 -12.52 6.09 -16.25
C HIS A 268 -11.10 5.69 -15.82
N ALA A 269 -10.65 4.48 -16.23
CA ALA A 269 -9.34 3.97 -15.86
C ALA A 269 -8.33 4.01 -17.00
N SER A 270 -7.11 4.49 -16.68
CA SER A 270 -5.92 4.32 -17.51
C SER A 270 -4.96 3.33 -16.85
N LEU A 271 -4.22 2.55 -17.66
CA LEU A 271 -3.26 1.54 -17.19
C LEU A 271 -1.90 1.78 -17.80
N HIS A 272 -0.88 1.85 -16.96
CA HIS A 272 0.54 1.87 -17.32
C HIS A 272 1.23 0.64 -16.76
N ALA A 273 1.79 -0.19 -17.62
CA ALA A 273 2.50 -1.41 -17.25
C ALA A 273 4.01 -1.19 -17.38
N LEU A 274 4.74 -1.36 -16.27
CA LEU A 274 6.16 -1.06 -16.13
C LEU A 274 7.01 -2.33 -16.03
N GLU A 275 8.28 -2.23 -16.35
CA GLU A 275 9.29 -3.28 -16.11
C GLU A 275 9.70 -3.27 -14.63
N ALA A 276 8.77 -3.65 -13.77
CA ALA A 276 8.86 -3.66 -12.33
C ALA A 276 8.18 -4.90 -11.75
N GLY A 277 8.47 -5.20 -10.50
CA GLY A 277 7.80 -6.23 -9.72
C GLY A 277 6.60 -5.69 -8.95
N HIS A 278 6.40 -6.22 -7.76
CA HIS A 278 5.28 -5.88 -6.89
C HIS A 278 5.32 -4.44 -6.35
N TRP A 279 6.51 -3.82 -6.22
CA TRP A 279 6.70 -2.45 -5.74
C TRP A 279 7.20 -1.50 -6.85
N PRO A 280 6.37 -1.10 -7.83
CA PRO A 280 6.82 -0.20 -8.91
C PRO A 280 7.36 1.13 -8.40
N GLN A 281 6.89 1.63 -7.26
CA GLN A 281 7.39 2.85 -6.61
C GLN A 281 8.81 2.72 -6.04
N ILE A 282 9.35 1.48 -5.94
CA ILE A 282 10.76 1.20 -5.59
C ILE A 282 11.54 0.88 -6.87
N ASP A 283 10.99 0.02 -7.71
CA ASP A 283 11.68 -0.52 -8.89
C ASP A 283 11.90 0.51 -10.00
N THR A 284 10.96 1.46 -10.13
CA THR A 284 10.91 2.44 -11.22
C THR A 284 10.34 3.78 -10.75
N ALA A 285 10.79 4.26 -9.58
CA ALA A 285 10.25 5.45 -8.90
C ALA A 285 10.14 6.69 -9.80
N THR A 286 11.16 6.99 -10.59
CA THR A 286 11.19 8.11 -11.55
C THR A 286 10.08 8.01 -12.58
N GLU A 287 9.87 6.83 -13.14
CA GLU A 287 8.83 6.60 -14.15
C GLU A 287 7.42 6.65 -13.54
N VAL A 288 7.26 6.09 -12.33
CA VAL A 288 6.01 6.21 -11.56
C VAL A 288 5.68 7.67 -11.31
N ALA A 289 6.65 8.47 -10.83
CA ALA A 289 6.46 9.90 -10.59
C ALA A 289 6.07 10.64 -11.88
N ARG A 290 6.77 10.38 -12.98
CA ARG A 290 6.47 10.99 -14.29
C ARG A 290 5.02 10.73 -14.70
N ILE A 291 4.55 9.47 -14.62
CA ILE A 291 3.19 9.09 -14.98
C ILE A 291 2.16 9.79 -14.08
N MET A 292 2.40 9.83 -12.76
CA MET A 292 1.53 10.51 -11.81
C MET A 292 1.41 12.01 -12.10
N LEU A 293 2.54 12.66 -12.34
CA LEU A 293 2.63 14.12 -12.54
C LEU A 293 2.14 14.58 -13.92
N GLU A 294 2.26 13.76 -14.95
CA GLU A 294 1.70 14.05 -16.28
C GLU A 294 0.17 13.92 -16.28
N LYS A 295 -0.38 13.09 -15.41
CA LYS A 295 -1.81 12.83 -15.37
C LYS A 295 -2.56 13.81 -14.46
N PHE A 296 -1.95 14.29 -13.39
CA PHE A 296 -2.55 15.09 -12.33
C PHE A 296 -1.62 16.20 -11.87
#